data_05e2451778de14caec21bf171931aeb1
#
_entry.id   05e2451778de14caec21bf171931aeb1
#
_cell.length_a   1.000
_cell.length_b   1.000
_cell.length_c   1.000
_cell.angle_alpha   90.00
_cell.angle_beta   90.00
_cell.angle_gamma   90.00
#
_symmetry.space_group_name_H-M   'P 1'
#
loop_
_entity.id
_entity.type
_entity.pdbx_description
1 polymer ?
#
loop_
_entity_poly.entity_id
_entity_poly.type
_entity_poly.pdbx_seq_one_letter_code
_entity_poly.pdbx_strand_id
1 'polypeptide(L)'
;MDNCVQENYIRVGYSTYSLSSCLVHPGFSRKVAFDSDFFSIIIQSLNFEMETPEENVRELTLLEQIENDPDVTQASLATQLGVAVGTVNWHLKRLVSKGYVKVKRAERKKLRYIITPEGLALRARLTVDYIERSFDLYRKTRQRVRTLLDEVKQAGYGRIRLVGEGDVADICRLSCLEQGIEIVKEENVPALEVKGFKVMLHMETDNGG
;
A
#
# COMPACT_ATOMS: atom_id res chain seq x y z
N MET A 1 -28.77 6.01 -38.78
CA MET A 1 -28.48 6.74 -37.53
C MET A 1 -28.64 5.74 -36.40
N ASP A 2 -27.63 4.94 -36.19
CA ASP A 2 -27.66 3.79 -35.27
C ASP A 2 -26.97 4.20 -33.98
N ASN A 3 -27.79 4.33 -32.92
CA ASN A 3 -27.31 4.55 -31.55
C ASN A 3 -26.83 3.20 -31.00
N CYS A 4 -25.52 3.02 -30.94
CA CYS A 4 -24.88 1.90 -30.26
C CYS A 4 -24.94 2.14 -28.76
N VAL A 5 -25.82 1.44 -28.06
CA VAL A 5 -25.88 1.37 -26.59
C VAL A 5 -24.75 0.47 -26.13
N GLN A 6 -23.77 1.04 -25.48
CA GLN A 6 -22.63 0.31 -24.89
C GLN A 6 -23.11 -0.35 -23.59
N GLU A 7 -23.32 -1.65 -23.63
CA GLU A 7 -23.65 -2.46 -22.44
C GLU A 7 -22.40 -2.65 -21.57
N ASN A 8 -22.42 -2.11 -20.35
CA ASN A 8 -21.40 -2.34 -19.34
C ASN A 8 -21.67 -3.68 -18.61
N TYR A 9 -20.82 -4.67 -18.85
CA TYR A 9 -20.82 -5.94 -18.11
C TYR A 9 -19.82 -5.90 -16.97
N ILE A 10 -20.30 -6.15 -15.75
CA ILE A 10 -19.43 -6.42 -14.59
C ILE A 10 -19.25 -7.94 -14.49
N ARG A 11 -18.04 -8.42 -14.66
CA ARG A 11 -17.68 -9.83 -14.58
C ARG A 11 -17.26 -10.17 -13.16
N VAL A 12 -18.10 -10.83 -12.40
CA VAL A 12 -17.80 -11.41 -11.09
C VAL A 12 -17.97 -12.94 -11.21
N GLY A 13 -16.82 -13.64 -11.14
CA GLY A 13 -16.67 -15.09 -11.01
C GLY A 13 -17.79 -15.99 -11.55
N TYR A 14 -17.58 -16.61 -12.70
CA TYR A 14 -18.35 -17.72 -13.29
C TYR A 14 -19.88 -17.62 -13.45
N SER A 15 -20.52 -16.47 -13.21
CA SER A 15 -21.93 -16.29 -13.52
C SER A 15 -22.18 -14.89 -14.06
N THR A 16 -22.70 -14.83 -15.29
CA THR A 16 -23.08 -13.57 -15.94
C THR A 16 -24.54 -13.28 -15.61
N TYR A 17 -24.81 -12.20 -14.89
CA TYR A 17 -26.17 -11.69 -14.70
C TYR A 17 -26.37 -10.48 -15.60
N SER A 18 -27.41 -10.56 -16.46
CA SER A 18 -27.84 -9.46 -17.32
C SER A 18 -28.72 -8.49 -16.52
N LEU A 19 -28.35 -7.21 -16.51
CA LEU A 19 -29.13 -6.11 -15.92
C LEU A 19 -30.13 -5.50 -16.91
N SER A 20 -30.84 -6.30 -17.67
CA SER A 20 -31.91 -5.80 -18.54
C SER A 20 -33.27 -6.25 -18.01
N SER A 21 -34.05 -5.28 -17.62
CA SER A 21 -35.49 -5.25 -17.32
C SER A 21 -35.87 -5.04 -15.84
N CYS A 22 -35.83 -3.78 -15.40
CA CYS A 22 -36.79 -3.30 -14.42
C CYS A 22 -37.57 -2.14 -15.05
N LEU A 23 -38.59 -2.47 -15.85
CA LEU A 23 -39.68 -1.57 -16.21
C LEU A 23 -40.50 -1.32 -14.95
N VAL A 24 -40.47 -0.08 -14.49
CA VAL A 24 -41.27 0.40 -13.38
C VAL A 24 -42.73 0.44 -13.81
N HIS A 25 -43.56 -0.45 -13.24
CA HIS A 25 -45.00 -0.30 -13.25
C HIS A 25 -45.45 0.50 -12.02
N PRO A 26 -46.25 1.57 -12.18
CA PRO A 26 -46.78 2.32 -11.06
C PRO A 26 -47.99 1.54 -10.46
N GLY A 27 -47.83 1.01 -9.27
CA GLY A 27 -48.98 0.46 -8.55
C GLY A 27 -48.75 -0.74 -7.64
N PHE A 28 -47.55 -0.97 -7.11
CA PHE A 28 -47.38 -2.05 -6.12
C PHE A 28 -46.58 -1.55 -4.92
N SER A 29 -47.31 -1.08 -3.91
CA SER A 29 -46.75 -0.79 -2.57
C SER A 29 -46.49 -2.14 -1.88
N ARG A 30 -45.32 -2.73 -2.12
CA ARG A 30 -44.75 -3.75 -1.24
C ARG A 30 -43.58 -3.11 -0.51
N LYS A 31 -43.69 -2.95 0.80
CA LYS A 31 -42.56 -2.77 1.69
C LYS A 31 -41.60 -3.93 1.42
N VAL A 32 -40.56 -3.69 0.64
CA VAL A 32 -39.43 -4.59 0.57
C VAL A 32 -38.81 -4.53 1.94
N ALA A 33 -39.00 -5.57 2.75
CA ALA A 33 -38.23 -5.76 3.95
C ALA A 33 -36.77 -5.83 3.47
N PHE A 34 -36.00 -4.84 3.85
CA PHE A 34 -34.57 -4.75 3.58
C PHE A 34 -33.94 -5.86 4.43
N ASP A 35 -33.71 -7.02 3.82
CA ASP A 35 -33.07 -8.15 4.49
C ASP A 35 -31.69 -7.70 4.95
N SER A 36 -31.59 -7.48 6.28
CA SER A 36 -30.33 -7.14 6.97
C SER A 36 -29.24 -8.18 6.69
N ASP A 37 -29.64 -9.41 6.40
CA ASP A 37 -28.76 -10.53 6.10
C ASP A 37 -28.09 -10.39 4.72
N PHE A 38 -28.83 -9.90 3.71
CA PHE A 38 -28.26 -9.67 2.38
C PHE A 38 -27.23 -8.53 2.38
N PHE A 39 -27.50 -7.47 3.17
CA PHE A 39 -26.55 -6.37 3.32
C PHE A 39 -25.34 -6.77 4.15
N SER A 40 -25.53 -7.64 5.16
CA SER A 40 -24.45 -8.23 5.93
C SER A 40 -23.53 -9.12 5.07
N ILE A 41 -24.11 -9.93 4.17
CA ILE A 41 -23.36 -10.77 3.24
C ILE A 41 -22.58 -9.91 2.23
N ILE A 42 -23.16 -8.83 1.72
CA ILE A 42 -22.45 -7.89 0.82
C ILE A 42 -21.32 -7.17 1.58
N ILE A 43 -21.57 -6.70 2.79
CA ILE A 43 -20.52 -6.07 3.61
C ILE A 43 -19.42 -7.07 3.96
N GLN A 44 -19.75 -8.34 4.27
CA GLN A 44 -18.77 -9.39 4.50
C GLN A 44 -17.97 -9.72 3.22
N SER A 45 -18.60 -9.73 2.05
CA SER A 45 -17.88 -9.93 0.78
C SER A 45 -17.04 -8.71 0.37
N LEU A 46 -17.47 -7.49 0.70
CA LEU A 46 -16.69 -6.26 0.47
C LEU A 46 -15.56 -6.09 1.49
N ASN A 47 -15.72 -6.56 2.72
CA ASN A 47 -14.64 -6.59 3.72
C ASN A 47 -13.57 -7.65 3.43
N PHE A 48 -13.80 -8.55 2.45
CA PHE A 48 -12.86 -9.61 2.11
C PHE A 48 -11.67 -9.13 1.28
N GLU A 49 -11.66 -7.92 0.70
CA GLU A 49 -10.62 -7.50 -0.25
C GLU A 49 -9.96 -6.14 0.01
N MET A 50 -10.21 -5.48 1.13
CA MET A 50 -9.46 -4.26 1.46
C MET A 50 -8.40 -4.52 2.53
N GLU A 51 -7.47 -5.44 2.23
CA GLU A 51 -6.21 -5.52 2.98
C GLU A 51 -5.43 -4.23 2.73
N THR A 52 -5.18 -3.47 3.79
CA THR A 52 -4.40 -2.24 3.64
C THR A 52 -2.95 -2.58 3.24
N PRO A 53 -2.26 -1.70 2.50
CA PRO A 53 -0.86 -1.90 2.17
C PRO A 53 0.02 -2.23 3.38
N GLU A 54 -0.30 -1.66 4.53
CA GLU A 54 0.42 -1.89 5.78
C GLU A 54 0.16 -3.30 6.35
N GLU A 55 -1.05 -3.82 6.24
CA GLU A 55 -1.38 -5.18 6.66
C GLU A 55 -0.63 -6.20 5.82
N ASN A 56 -0.57 -6.01 4.50
CA ASN A 56 0.17 -6.88 3.60
C ASN A 56 1.67 -6.91 3.92
N VAL A 57 2.28 -5.77 4.24
CA VAL A 57 3.69 -5.72 4.65
C VAL A 57 3.89 -6.46 5.98
N ARG A 58 2.97 -6.29 6.95
CA ARG A 58 3.05 -7.02 8.22
C ARG A 58 2.89 -8.52 8.03
N GLU A 59 1.96 -8.97 7.18
CA GLU A 59 1.79 -10.41 6.88
C GLU A 59 3.01 -10.98 6.16
N LEU A 60 3.60 -10.24 5.21
CA LEU A 60 4.86 -10.62 4.56
C LEU A 60 5.97 -10.82 5.58
N THR A 61 6.20 -9.82 6.44
CA THR A 61 7.25 -9.89 7.48
C THR A 61 7.00 -11.04 8.45
N LEU A 62 5.74 -11.28 8.85
CA LEU A 62 5.40 -12.43 9.71
C LEU A 62 5.74 -13.77 9.06
N LEU A 63 5.42 -13.95 7.78
CA LEU A 63 5.73 -15.18 7.04
C LEU A 63 7.25 -15.37 6.91
N GLU A 64 8.01 -14.30 6.65
CA GLU A 64 9.48 -14.36 6.59
C GLU A 64 10.09 -14.74 7.94
N GLN A 65 9.62 -14.17 9.04
CA GLN A 65 10.13 -14.49 10.37
C GLN A 65 9.80 -15.94 10.79
N ILE A 66 8.60 -16.42 10.45
CA ILE A 66 8.22 -17.83 10.69
C ILE A 66 9.07 -18.80 9.87
N GLU A 67 9.44 -18.45 8.64
CA GLU A 67 10.32 -19.29 7.82
C GLU A 67 11.73 -19.35 8.40
N ASN A 68 12.26 -18.22 8.86
CA ASN A 68 13.59 -18.14 9.46
C ASN A 68 13.66 -18.84 10.83
N ASP A 69 12.64 -18.70 11.65
CA ASP A 69 12.51 -19.36 12.96
C ASP A 69 11.08 -19.86 13.20
N PRO A 70 10.80 -21.14 12.92
CA PRO A 70 9.47 -21.73 13.17
C PRO A 70 9.05 -21.75 14.65
N ASP A 71 9.98 -21.62 15.58
CA ASP A 71 9.74 -21.64 17.03
C ASP A 71 9.67 -20.21 17.63
N VAL A 72 9.64 -19.18 16.79
CA VAL A 72 9.57 -17.77 17.17
C VAL A 72 8.35 -17.49 18.06
N THR A 73 8.54 -16.65 19.09
CA THR A 73 7.45 -16.28 19.99
C THR A 73 6.67 -15.07 19.46
N GLN A 74 5.38 -14.97 19.83
CA GLN A 74 4.57 -13.80 19.47
C GLN A 74 5.14 -12.49 20.05
N ALA A 75 5.79 -12.54 21.20
CA ALA A 75 6.44 -11.39 21.81
C ALA A 75 7.66 -10.93 20.97
N SER A 76 8.49 -11.88 20.50
CA SER A 76 9.61 -11.57 19.62
C SER A 76 9.13 -10.97 18.29
N LEU A 77 8.11 -11.56 17.66
CA LEU A 77 7.50 -11.02 16.46
C LEU A 77 6.96 -9.60 16.66
N ALA A 78 6.32 -9.34 17.80
CA ALA A 78 5.79 -8.02 18.13
C ALA A 78 6.91 -6.97 18.25
N THR A 79 8.01 -7.34 18.89
CA THR A 79 9.19 -6.46 19.00
C THR A 79 9.81 -6.16 17.63
N GLN A 80 9.96 -7.16 16.78
CA GLN A 80 10.55 -7.01 15.43
C GLN A 80 9.66 -6.15 14.51
N LEU A 81 8.34 -6.30 14.62
CA LEU A 81 7.36 -5.54 13.83
C LEU A 81 7.06 -4.15 14.42
N GLY A 82 7.52 -3.85 15.63
CA GLY A 82 7.18 -2.60 16.32
C GLY A 82 5.70 -2.43 16.63
N VAL A 83 4.97 -3.55 16.86
CA VAL A 83 3.53 -3.56 17.14
C VAL A 83 3.19 -4.27 18.44
N ALA A 84 1.97 -4.11 18.92
CA ALA A 84 1.49 -4.83 20.10
C ALA A 84 1.37 -6.35 19.83
N VAL A 85 1.61 -7.18 20.86
CA VAL A 85 1.46 -8.65 20.78
C VAL A 85 0.06 -9.06 20.34
N GLY A 86 -0.97 -8.30 20.74
CA GLY A 86 -2.35 -8.52 20.29
C GLY A 86 -2.54 -8.41 18.79
N THR A 87 -1.85 -7.46 18.14
CA THR A 87 -1.85 -7.28 16.68
C THR A 87 -1.21 -8.49 16.00
N VAL A 88 -0.05 -8.96 16.48
CA VAL A 88 0.60 -10.17 15.96
C VAL A 88 -0.32 -11.38 16.09
N ASN A 89 -0.94 -11.56 17.27
CA ASN A 89 -1.87 -12.67 17.50
C ASN A 89 -3.07 -12.62 16.55
N TRP A 90 -3.59 -11.43 16.25
CA TRP A 90 -4.68 -11.26 15.29
C TRP A 90 -4.25 -11.69 13.87
N HIS A 91 -3.11 -11.21 13.37
CA HIS A 91 -2.58 -11.62 12.07
C HIS A 91 -2.30 -13.13 12.00
N LEU A 92 -1.67 -13.70 13.04
CA LEU A 92 -1.39 -15.14 13.10
C LEU A 92 -2.68 -15.97 13.08
N LYS A 93 -3.71 -15.57 13.84
CA LYS A 93 -5.02 -16.26 13.80
C LYS A 93 -5.63 -16.19 12.40
N ARG A 94 -5.54 -15.06 11.72
CA ARG A 94 -6.02 -14.87 10.36
C ARG A 94 -5.27 -15.77 9.37
N LEU A 95 -3.93 -15.81 9.42
CA LEU A 95 -3.12 -16.68 8.58
C LEU A 95 -3.43 -18.17 8.81
N VAL A 96 -3.67 -18.55 10.07
CA VAL A 96 -4.07 -19.92 10.43
C VAL A 96 -5.48 -20.25 9.93
N SER A 97 -6.45 -19.34 10.11
CA SER A 97 -7.83 -19.55 9.66
C SER A 97 -7.96 -19.66 8.13
N LYS A 98 -7.12 -18.91 7.39
CA LYS A 98 -7.02 -18.99 5.93
C LYS A 98 -6.18 -20.20 5.44
N GLY A 99 -5.60 -20.98 6.35
CA GLY A 99 -4.80 -22.16 6.00
C GLY A 99 -3.37 -21.87 5.52
N TYR A 100 -2.89 -20.64 5.60
CA TYR A 100 -1.53 -20.26 5.17
C TYR A 100 -0.45 -20.69 6.16
N VAL A 101 -0.80 -20.78 7.44
CA VAL A 101 0.09 -21.24 8.52
C VAL A 101 -0.61 -22.32 9.33
N LYS A 102 0.12 -23.40 9.65
CA LYS A 102 -0.29 -24.43 10.61
C LYS A 102 0.44 -24.22 11.92
N VAL A 103 -0.25 -24.45 13.05
CA VAL A 103 0.34 -24.37 14.38
C VAL A 103 0.41 -25.77 14.97
N LYS A 104 1.60 -26.19 15.39
CA LYS A 104 1.81 -27.41 16.16
C LYS A 104 2.27 -27.05 17.56
N ARG A 105 1.84 -27.83 18.56
CA ARG A 105 2.38 -27.72 19.89
C ARG A 105 3.67 -28.52 19.96
N ALA A 106 4.82 -27.84 20.09
CA ALA A 106 6.14 -28.49 20.13
C ALA A 106 6.44 -29.04 21.54
N GLU A 107 6.09 -28.27 22.60
CA GLU A 107 6.29 -28.62 24.00
C GLU A 107 5.13 -28.04 24.85
N ARG A 108 5.15 -28.28 26.20
CA ARG A 108 4.06 -27.88 27.12
C ARG A 108 3.59 -26.42 27.00
N LYS A 109 4.44 -25.50 26.50
CA LYS A 109 4.13 -24.06 26.32
C LYS A 109 4.69 -23.45 25.02
N LYS A 110 5.34 -24.26 24.14
CA LYS A 110 5.90 -23.79 22.87
C LYS A 110 4.97 -24.11 21.70
N LEU A 111 4.69 -23.11 20.89
CA LEU A 111 4.01 -23.24 19.60
C LEU A 111 5.07 -23.22 18.50
N ARG A 112 4.93 -24.10 17.53
CA ARG A 112 5.69 -24.11 16.29
C ARG A 112 4.77 -23.74 15.14
N TYR A 113 5.17 -22.76 14.37
CA TYR A 113 4.48 -22.32 13.18
C TYR A 113 5.07 -23.01 11.95
N ILE A 114 4.23 -23.45 11.02
CA ILE A 114 4.64 -24.12 9.79
C ILE A 114 3.89 -23.46 8.64
N ILE A 115 4.63 -22.90 7.69
CA ILE A 115 4.05 -22.30 6.48
C ILE A 115 3.57 -23.46 5.58
N THR A 116 2.36 -23.36 5.06
CA THR A 116 1.80 -24.30 4.10
C THR A 116 2.23 -23.93 2.67
N PRO A 117 2.06 -24.83 1.68
CA PRO A 117 2.28 -24.47 0.28
C PRO A 117 1.48 -23.24 -0.17
N GLU A 118 0.23 -23.10 0.30
CA GLU A 118 -0.63 -21.94 0.05
C GLU A 118 -0.08 -20.67 0.74
N GLY A 119 0.50 -20.82 1.94
CA GLY A 119 1.18 -19.74 2.65
C GLY A 119 2.47 -19.29 1.94
N LEU A 120 3.20 -20.21 1.34
CA LEU A 120 4.37 -19.90 0.53
C LEU A 120 3.98 -19.13 -0.75
N ALA A 121 2.90 -19.55 -1.41
CA ALA A 121 2.35 -18.85 -2.57
C ALA A 121 1.86 -17.42 -2.20
N LEU A 122 1.21 -17.27 -1.04
CA LEU A 122 0.84 -15.95 -0.52
C LEU A 122 2.07 -15.08 -0.31
N ARG A 123 3.12 -15.60 0.36
CA ARG A 123 4.36 -14.85 0.60
C ARG A 123 4.99 -14.38 -0.71
N ALA A 124 5.09 -15.25 -1.72
CA ALA A 124 5.62 -14.88 -3.02
C ALA A 124 4.82 -13.74 -3.67
N ARG A 125 3.48 -13.80 -3.62
CA ARG A 125 2.61 -12.73 -4.12
C ARG A 125 2.84 -11.42 -3.37
N LEU A 126 2.84 -11.44 -2.04
CA LEU A 126 3.06 -10.26 -1.21
C LEU A 126 4.44 -9.62 -1.46
N THR A 127 5.46 -10.44 -1.72
CA THR A 127 6.80 -9.95 -2.10
C THR A 127 6.76 -9.19 -3.43
N VAL A 128 6.09 -9.74 -4.45
CA VAL A 128 5.94 -9.07 -5.74
C VAL A 128 5.17 -7.76 -5.58
N ASP A 129 4.04 -7.78 -4.87
CA ASP A 129 3.23 -6.58 -4.60
C ASP A 129 4.04 -5.50 -3.86
N TYR A 130 4.89 -5.88 -2.91
CA TYR A 130 5.78 -4.97 -2.19
C TYR A 130 6.81 -4.32 -3.14
N ILE A 131 7.44 -5.12 -4.00
CA ILE A 131 8.42 -4.64 -4.98
C ILE A 131 7.76 -3.68 -5.98
N GLU A 132 6.61 -4.04 -6.53
CA GLU A 132 5.88 -3.19 -7.47
C GLU A 132 5.50 -1.83 -6.88
N ARG A 133 5.01 -1.82 -5.64
CA ARG A 133 4.69 -0.57 -4.91
C ARG A 133 5.93 0.27 -4.64
N SER A 134 7.05 -0.36 -4.29
CA SER A 134 8.31 0.35 -4.05
C SER A 134 8.81 1.02 -5.33
N PHE A 135 8.74 0.33 -6.48
CA PHE A 135 9.10 0.92 -7.77
C PHE A 135 8.13 2.03 -8.20
N ASP A 136 6.84 1.89 -7.92
CA ASP A 136 5.86 2.92 -8.26
C ASP A 136 6.09 4.20 -7.43
N LEU A 137 6.36 4.05 -6.14
CA LEU A 137 6.75 5.17 -5.27
C LEU A 137 8.02 5.85 -5.79
N TYR A 138 9.07 5.07 -6.13
CA TYR A 138 10.30 5.61 -6.70
C TYR A 138 10.03 6.41 -7.98
N ARG A 139 9.27 5.86 -8.93
CA ARG A 139 8.94 6.52 -10.20
C ARG A 139 8.18 7.83 -9.99
N LYS A 140 7.15 7.82 -9.12
CA LYS A 140 6.34 9.00 -8.79
C LYS A 140 7.18 10.09 -8.13
N THR A 141 7.99 9.72 -7.14
CA THR A 141 8.88 10.65 -6.44
C THR A 141 9.90 11.25 -7.41
N ARG A 142 10.57 10.43 -8.20
CA ARG A 142 11.55 10.90 -9.20
C ARG A 142 10.92 11.84 -10.24
N GLN A 143 9.72 11.52 -10.72
CA GLN A 143 9.00 12.40 -11.65
C GLN A 143 8.66 13.75 -10.99
N ARG A 144 8.19 13.73 -9.75
CA ARG A 144 7.89 14.95 -9.00
C ARG A 144 9.15 15.80 -8.81
N VAL A 145 10.25 15.19 -8.38
CA VAL A 145 11.53 15.89 -8.18
C VAL A 145 12.01 16.50 -9.49
N ARG A 146 11.95 15.77 -10.61
CA ARG A 146 12.32 16.32 -11.93
C ARG A 146 11.54 17.56 -12.28
N THR A 147 10.22 17.55 -12.11
CA THR A 147 9.37 18.72 -12.37
C THR A 147 9.82 19.92 -11.52
N LEU A 148 10.09 19.72 -10.22
CA LEU A 148 10.56 20.78 -9.32
C LEU A 148 11.96 21.30 -9.72
N LEU A 149 12.85 20.42 -10.15
CA LEU A 149 14.17 20.82 -10.62
C LEU A 149 14.13 21.57 -11.96
N ASP A 150 13.16 21.26 -12.81
CA ASP A 150 12.92 22.04 -14.04
C ASP A 150 12.45 23.45 -13.70
N GLU A 151 11.60 23.62 -12.69
CA GLU A 151 11.18 24.95 -12.15
C GLU A 151 12.39 25.74 -11.64
N VAL A 152 13.30 25.08 -10.88
CA VAL A 152 14.54 25.67 -10.38
C VAL A 152 15.44 26.18 -11.54
N LYS A 153 15.60 25.37 -12.58
CA LYS A 153 16.39 25.74 -13.77
C LYS A 153 15.78 26.89 -14.54
N GLN A 154 14.44 26.88 -14.72
CA GLN A 154 13.74 27.98 -15.40
C GLN A 154 13.87 29.30 -14.65
N ALA A 155 13.98 29.24 -13.31
CA ALA A 155 14.26 30.41 -12.48
C ALA A 155 15.75 30.84 -12.50
N GLY A 156 16.61 30.12 -13.23
CA GLY A 156 18.03 30.48 -13.40
C GLY A 156 18.96 29.94 -12.32
N TYR A 157 18.49 29.05 -11.44
CA TYR A 157 19.33 28.47 -10.40
C TYR A 157 19.97 27.15 -10.86
N GLY A 158 21.28 27.01 -10.62
CA GLY A 158 22.04 25.78 -10.84
C GLY A 158 22.38 25.02 -9.55
N ARG A 159 21.98 25.58 -8.39
CA ARG A 159 22.28 25.06 -7.06
C ARG A 159 21.02 25.05 -6.22
N ILE A 160 20.92 24.07 -5.32
CA ILE A 160 19.81 23.93 -4.36
C ILE A 160 20.32 23.46 -3.01
N ARG A 161 19.50 23.68 -1.99
CA ARG A 161 19.66 23.07 -0.68
C ARG A 161 18.67 21.91 -0.53
N LEU A 162 19.14 20.77 -0.03
CA LEU A 162 18.30 19.62 0.28
C LEU A 162 18.12 19.52 1.79
N VAL A 163 16.86 19.53 2.24
CA VAL A 163 16.47 19.42 3.66
C VAL A 163 15.67 18.15 3.85
N GLY A 164 16.15 17.25 4.69
CA GLY A 164 15.56 15.95 4.99
C GLY A 164 16.51 14.80 4.75
N GLU A 165 16.12 13.61 5.23
CA GLU A 165 16.91 12.39 5.18
C GLU A 165 16.05 11.20 4.75
N GLY A 166 16.68 10.04 4.46
CA GLY A 166 16.05 8.79 4.08
C GLY A 166 15.90 8.60 2.57
N ASP A 167 15.23 7.53 2.17
CA ASP A 167 15.16 7.04 0.78
C ASP A 167 14.67 8.11 -0.21
N VAL A 168 13.69 8.91 0.18
CA VAL A 168 13.17 10.00 -0.66
C VAL A 168 14.20 11.11 -0.87
N ALA A 169 15.00 11.45 0.16
CA ALA A 169 16.08 12.40 0.03
C ALA A 169 17.19 11.86 -0.89
N ASP A 170 17.46 10.56 -0.86
CA ASP A 170 18.42 9.92 -1.77
C ASP A 170 17.94 9.96 -3.22
N ILE A 171 16.64 9.75 -3.47
CA ILE A 171 16.05 9.96 -4.81
C ILE A 171 16.23 11.41 -5.27
N CYS A 172 16.07 12.40 -4.36
CA CYS A 172 16.30 13.79 -4.68
C CYS A 172 17.78 14.04 -5.05
N ARG A 173 18.74 13.49 -4.27
CA ARG A 173 20.18 13.59 -4.55
C ARG A 173 20.55 13.04 -5.92
N LEU A 174 20.04 11.82 -6.24
CA LEU A 174 20.27 11.18 -7.53
C LEU A 174 19.68 12.00 -8.69
N SER A 175 18.45 12.53 -8.51
CA SER A 175 17.80 13.34 -9.54
C SER A 175 18.52 14.67 -9.77
N CYS A 176 19.07 15.30 -8.72
CA CYS A 176 19.90 16.50 -8.85
C CYS A 176 21.19 16.21 -9.62
N LEU A 177 21.87 15.09 -9.31
CA LEU A 177 23.06 14.67 -9.99
C LEU A 177 22.81 14.41 -11.49
N GLU A 178 21.72 13.71 -11.82
CA GLU A 178 21.31 13.45 -13.21
C GLU A 178 21.02 14.73 -14.00
N GLN A 179 20.50 15.75 -13.33
CA GLN A 179 20.16 17.02 -13.96
C GLN A 179 21.30 18.05 -13.90
N GLY A 180 22.43 17.74 -13.29
CA GLY A 180 23.56 18.64 -13.15
C GLY A 180 23.30 19.82 -12.21
N ILE A 181 22.42 19.63 -11.21
CA ILE A 181 22.15 20.62 -10.15
C ILE A 181 23.00 20.28 -8.94
N GLU A 182 23.77 21.24 -8.45
CA GLU A 182 24.64 21.09 -7.28
C GLU A 182 23.84 21.21 -5.99
N ILE A 183 24.09 20.31 -5.03
CA ILE A 183 23.49 20.37 -3.70
C ILE A 183 24.48 21.08 -2.77
N VAL A 184 24.07 22.21 -2.23
CA VAL A 184 24.87 23.05 -1.33
C VAL A 184 24.20 23.21 0.04
N LYS A 185 24.93 23.74 1.01
CA LYS A 185 24.41 24.03 2.37
C LYS A 185 24.05 25.50 2.57
N GLU A 186 24.27 26.32 1.56
CA GLU A 186 23.98 27.76 1.59
C GLU A 186 22.47 28.00 1.78
N GLU A 187 22.14 29.11 2.47
CA GLU A 187 20.74 29.47 2.73
C GLU A 187 20.11 30.28 1.60
N ASN A 188 20.92 30.95 0.76
CA ASN A 188 20.48 31.83 -0.32
C ASN A 188 20.23 31.07 -1.66
N VAL A 189 19.70 29.87 -1.60
CA VAL A 189 19.38 29.06 -2.76
C VAL A 189 18.04 28.34 -2.53
N PRO A 190 17.30 28.03 -3.61
CA PRO A 190 16.07 27.26 -3.48
C PRO A 190 16.26 25.98 -2.68
N ALA A 191 15.31 25.64 -1.83
CA ALA A 191 15.38 24.46 -0.97
C ALA A 191 14.35 23.41 -1.38
N LEU A 192 14.82 22.17 -1.57
CA LEU A 192 13.97 20.98 -1.63
C LEU A 192 13.83 20.41 -0.21
N GLU A 193 12.61 20.49 0.34
CA GLU A 193 12.28 19.92 1.65
C GLU A 193 11.57 18.59 1.48
N VAL A 194 12.09 17.57 2.17
CA VAL A 194 11.52 16.22 2.22
C VAL A 194 10.81 16.03 3.55
N LYS A 195 9.50 15.78 3.51
CA LYS A 195 8.66 15.43 4.67
C LYS A 195 7.95 14.10 4.42
N GLY A 196 8.50 13.02 4.98
CA GLY A 196 8.04 11.65 4.68
C GLY A 196 8.16 11.35 3.19
N PHE A 197 7.02 11.10 2.51
CA PHE A 197 6.99 10.82 1.06
C PHE A 197 6.73 12.07 0.20
N LYS A 198 6.63 13.24 0.79
CA LYS A 198 6.36 14.49 0.06
C LYS A 198 7.64 15.27 -0.15
N VAL A 199 7.80 15.81 -1.36
CA VAL A 199 8.88 16.72 -1.72
C VAL A 199 8.27 18.08 -2.07
N MET A 200 8.75 19.13 -1.43
CA MET A 200 8.30 20.50 -1.60
C MET A 200 9.47 21.36 -2.02
N LEU A 201 9.22 22.31 -2.93
CA LEU A 201 10.20 23.33 -3.33
C LEU A 201 9.87 24.64 -2.62
N HIS A 202 10.85 25.22 -1.97
CA HIS A 202 10.82 26.56 -1.43
C HIS A 202 11.77 27.42 -2.25
N MET A 203 11.17 28.30 -3.05
CA MET A 203 11.93 29.33 -3.76
C MET A 203 12.19 30.45 -2.76
N GLU A 204 13.42 30.87 -2.60
CA GLU A 204 13.66 32.11 -1.84
C GLU A 204 13.00 33.26 -2.58
N THR A 205 12.06 33.91 -1.91
CA THR A 205 11.64 35.25 -2.29
C THR A 205 12.77 36.17 -1.81
N ASP A 206 13.46 36.78 -2.76
CA ASP A 206 14.35 37.90 -2.50
C ASP A 206 13.53 38.97 -1.76
N ASN A 207 13.58 38.96 -0.42
CA ASN A 207 13.11 40.07 0.39
C ASN A 207 14.15 41.18 0.22
N GLY A 208 14.15 41.78 -0.97
CA GLY A 208 14.80 43.06 -1.19
C GLY A 208 14.22 44.07 -0.22
N GLY A 209 14.96 44.35 0.85
CA GLY A 209 14.77 45.47 1.74
C GLY A 209 15.14 46.79 1.09
#